data_2bdaf739fce4b75e5a715af7c52874c2
#
_entry.id   2bdaf739fce4b75e5a715af7c52874c2
#
_cell.length_a   1.000
_cell.length_b   1.000
_cell.length_c   1.000
_cell.angle_alpha   90.00
_cell.angle_beta   90.00
_cell.angle_gamma   90.00
#
_symmetry.space_group_name_H-M   'P 1'
#
loop_
_entity.id
_entity.type
_entity.pdbx_description
1 polymer ?
#
loop_
_entity_poly.entity_id
_entity_poly.type
_entity_poly.pdbx_seq_one_letter_code
_entity_poly.pdbx_strand_id
1 'polypeptide(L)'
;MTTEMTQICVISVRTATVDGVQRDSQLIFADHVGRFYARQYGFPPMAGRLLGYLFVCDPPQQTIDELGDALLASRSAITGAVKLLESYRMARRTRVAGERMDRVSLDPVSQQPQNFNSAIHTEHAALFREGLALLADAPPERRAPLEEMVALAEFLGERLPALLDEWHTYRDELRASGKLPTPGG
;
A
#
# COMPACT_ATOMS: atom_id res chain seq x y z
N MET A 1 28.48 25.45 38.82
CA MET A 1 28.58 25.10 37.38
C MET A 1 28.36 23.61 37.08
N THR A 2 28.00 22.79 38.06
CA THR A 2 27.91 21.29 37.88
C THR A 2 26.49 20.78 37.67
N THR A 3 25.45 21.59 37.90
CA THR A 3 24.06 21.12 37.85
C THR A 3 23.44 21.14 36.42
N GLU A 4 23.88 22.02 35.53
CA GLU A 4 23.37 22.10 34.16
C GLU A 4 23.87 20.98 33.24
N MET A 5 25.12 20.53 33.42
CA MET A 5 25.68 19.43 32.62
C MET A 5 24.97 18.08 32.84
N THR A 6 24.50 17.85 34.10
CA THR A 6 23.81 16.59 34.44
C THR A 6 22.40 16.54 33.82
N GLN A 7 21.72 17.69 33.73
CA GLN A 7 20.37 17.77 33.17
C GLN A 7 20.31 17.56 31.65
N ILE A 8 21.30 18.09 30.92
CA ILE A 8 21.44 17.91 29.47
C ILE A 8 21.73 16.43 29.13
N CYS A 9 22.58 15.75 29.93
CA CYS A 9 22.90 14.35 29.72
C CYS A 9 21.69 13.41 29.92
N VAL A 10 20.86 13.67 30.94
CA VAL A 10 19.66 12.85 31.24
C VAL A 10 18.57 13.05 30.19
N ILE A 11 18.37 14.24 29.64
CA ILE A 11 17.42 14.53 28.58
C ILE A 11 17.87 13.84 27.29
N SER A 12 19.15 13.93 26.93
CA SER A 12 19.72 13.31 25.73
C SER A 12 19.61 11.78 25.75
N VAL A 13 19.85 11.14 26.90
CA VAL A 13 19.71 9.67 27.05
C VAL A 13 18.25 9.22 27.00
N ARG A 14 17.31 9.99 27.57
CA ARG A 14 15.88 9.67 27.49
C ARG A 14 15.33 9.79 26.06
N THR A 15 15.71 10.81 25.33
CA THR A 15 15.29 11.00 23.93
C THR A 15 15.81 9.87 23.04
N ALA A 16 17.09 9.52 23.15
CA ALA A 16 17.69 8.43 22.40
C ALA A 16 17.06 7.06 22.71
N THR A 17 16.61 6.81 23.93
CA THR A 17 15.97 5.55 24.31
C THR A 17 14.53 5.47 23.79
N VAL A 18 13.78 6.59 23.80
CA VAL A 18 12.41 6.66 23.27
C VAL A 18 12.42 6.50 21.76
N ASP A 19 13.33 7.18 21.05
CA ASP A 19 13.47 7.07 19.59
C ASP A 19 13.84 5.64 19.16
N GLY A 20 14.70 4.95 19.91
CA GLY A 20 15.06 3.56 19.65
C GLY A 20 13.85 2.62 19.79
N VAL A 21 13.09 2.71 20.85
CA VAL A 21 11.89 1.89 21.09
C VAL A 21 10.82 2.17 20.03
N GLN A 22 10.64 3.41 19.60
CA GLN A 22 9.71 3.78 18.56
C GLN A 22 10.12 3.18 17.21
N ARG A 23 11.41 3.26 16.86
CA ARG A 23 11.95 2.66 15.64
C ARG A 23 11.76 1.14 15.60
N ASP A 24 12.05 0.45 16.71
CA ASP A 24 11.86 -1.00 16.80
C ASP A 24 10.37 -1.37 16.60
N SER A 25 9.47 -0.63 17.20
CA SER A 25 8.02 -0.82 17.04
C SER A 25 7.55 -0.61 15.59
N GLN A 26 8.11 0.38 14.88
CA GLN A 26 7.83 0.62 13.46
C GLN A 26 8.31 -0.54 12.60
N LEU A 27 9.49 -1.09 12.88
CA LEU A 27 10.03 -2.24 12.14
C LEU A 27 9.25 -3.52 12.40
N ILE A 28 8.82 -3.78 13.63
CA ILE A 28 7.95 -4.91 13.98
C ILE A 28 6.62 -4.79 13.22
N PHE A 29 6.01 -3.62 13.20
CA PHE A 29 4.79 -3.37 12.42
C PHE A 29 5.02 -3.58 10.93
N ALA A 30 6.11 -3.05 10.36
CA ALA A 30 6.49 -3.26 8.98
C ALA A 30 6.64 -4.75 8.62
N ASP A 31 7.23 -5.55 9.51
CA ASP A 31 7.36 -7.00 9.35
C ASP A 31 6.00 -7.72 9.40
N HIS A 32 5.07 -7.26 10.24
CA HIS A 32 3.71 -7.81 10.28
C HIS A 32 2.96 -7.54 8.98
N VAL A 33 3.02 -6.31 8.47
CA VAL A 33 2.44 -5.93 7.17
C VAL A 33 3.09 -6.74 6.05
N GLY A 34 4.43 -6.88 6.05
CA GLY A 34 5.16 -7.68 5.08
C GLY A 34 4.67 -9.11 5.00
N ARG A 35 4.52 -9.78 6.15
CA ARG A 35 3.98 -11.15 6.22
C ARG A 35 2.53 -11.23 5.77
N PHE A 36 1.70 -10.24 6.09
CA PHE A 36 0.31 -10.21 5.64
C PHE A 36 0.21 -10.12 4.12
N TYR A 37 0.90 -9.15 3.49
CA TYR A 37 0.86 -8.96 2.04
C TYR A 37 1.49 -10.12 1.27
N ALA A 38 2.54 -10.75 1.81
CA ALA A 38 3.12 -11.95 1.21
C ALA A 38 2.13 -13.13 1.18
N ARG A 39 1.39 -13.36 2.26
CA ARG A 39 0.42 -14.46 2.34
C ARG A 39 -0.84 -14.21 1.51
N GLN A 40 -1.37 -12.99 1.54
CA GLN A 40 -2.67 -12.69 0.94
C GLN A 40 -2.56 -12.34 -0.55
N TYR A 41 -1.47 -11.70 -0.95
CA TYR A 41 -1.32 -11.12 -2.28
C TYR A 41 -0.08 -11.61 -3.03
N GLY A 42 0.73 -12.48 -2.42
CA GLY A 42 1.97 -12.97 -3.05
C GLY A 42 3.05 -11.91 -3.21
N PHE A 43 3.01 -10.83 -2.46
CA PHE A 43 4.02 -9.78 -2.56
C PHE A 43 5.39 -10.30 -2.13
N PRO A 44 6.48 -9.87 -2.81
CA PRO A 44 7.82 -10.05 -2.28
C PRO A 44 7.91 -9.48 -0.86
N PRO A 45 8.55 -10.17 0.10
CA PRO A 45 8.56 -9.76 1.52
C PRO A 45 9.03 -8.31 1.73
N MET A 46 10.02 -7.85 0.95
CA MET A 46 10.52 -6.48 1.06
C MET A 46 9.49 -5.42 0.62
N ALA A 47 8.65 -5.72 -0.37
CA ALA A 47 7.62 -4.78 -0.83
C ALA A 47 6.55 -4.58 0.24
N GLY A 48 6.06 -5.65 0.84
CA GLY A 48 5.10 -5.55 1.95
C GLY A 48 5.70 -4.89 3.20
N ARG A 49 6.99 -5.19 3.50
CA ARG A 49 7.72 -4.57 4.61
C ARG A 49 7.92 -3.06 4.40
N LEU A 50 8.30 -2.66 3.19
CA LEU A 50 8.41 -1.25 2.82
C LEU A 50 7.06 -0.53 2.94
N LEU A 51 5.99 -1.14 2.44
CA LEU A 51 4.64 -0.60 2.58
C LEU A 51 4.26 -0.37 4.05
N GLY A 52 4.50 -1.37 4.90
CA GLY A 52 4.26 -1.26 6.34
C GLY A 52 5.07 -0.13 6.99
N TYR A 53 6.33 0.04 6.60
CA TYR A 53 7.16 1.13 7.12
C TYR A 53 6.65 2.51 6.67
N LEU A 54 6.24 2.65 5.41
CA LEU A 54 5.67 3.89 4.88
C LEU A 54 4.38 4.33 5.58
N PHE A 55 3.63 3.42 6.21
CA PHE A 55 2.46 3.78 7.01
C PHE A 55 2.80 4.52 8.31
N VAL A 56 4.00 4.29 8.86
CA VAL A 56 4.35 4.73 10.22
C VAL A 56 5.65 5.53 10.30
N CYS A 57 6.36 5.73 9.19
CA CYS A 57 7.61 6.46 9.17
C CYS A 57 7.40 7.97 9.39
N ASP A 58 8.37 8.58 10.05
CA ASP A 58 8.47 10.03 10.22
C ASP A 58 9.87 10.48 9.81
N PRO A 59 9.99 11.41 8.85
CA PRO A 59 8.93 12.05 8.06
C PRO A 59 8.22 11.08 7.10
N PRO A 60 6.97 11.37 6.66
CA PRO A 60 6.16 10.47 5.83
C PRO A 60 6.67 10.35 4.39
N GLN A 61 7.68 11.12 4.02
CA GLN A 61 8.34 11.09 2.72
C GLN A 61 9.83 10.86 2.93
N GLN A 62 10.36 9.78 2.39
CA GLN A 62 11.75 9.38 2.58
C GLN A 62 12.43 9.05 1.25
N THR A 63 13.73 9.29 1.17
CA THR A 63 14.55 8.89 0.02
C THR A 63 14.79 7.38 0.01
N ILE A 64 15.22 6.85 -1.13
CA ILE A 64 15.61 5.42 -1.25
C ILE A 64 16.71 5.04 -0.25
N ASP A 65 17.64 5.95 0.02
CA ASP A 65 18.76 5.69 0.93
C ASP A 65 18.27 5.68 2.39
N GLU A 66 17.45 6.66 2.82
CA GLU A 66 16.82 6.68 4.14
C GLU A 66 15.98 5.41 4.39
N LEU A 67 15.22 4.96 3.39
CA LEU A 67 14.45 3.71 3.45
C LEU A 67 15.36 2.47 3.55
N GLY A 68 16.50 2.47 2.83
CA GLY A 68 17.49 1.41 2.90
C GLY A 68 18.12 1.29 4.29
N ASP A 69 18.50 2.41 4.88
CA ASP A 69 19.08 2.48 6.23
C ASP A 69 18.06 2.08 7.31
N ALA A 70 16.82 2.56 7.18
CA ALA A 70 15.75 2.23 8.12
C ALA A 70 15.39 0.74 8.12
N LEU A 71 15.28 0.14 6.93
CA LEU A 71 14.86 -1.24 6.77
C LEU A 71 16.03 -2.23 6.73
N LEU A 72 17.28 -1.77 6.87
CA LEU A 72 18.50 -2.57 6.76
C LEU A 72 18.53 -3.37 5.45
N ALA A 73 18.22 -2.69 4.34
CA ALA A 73 18.08 -3.30 3.03
C ALA A 73 18.94 -2.58 1.99
N SER A 74 19.37 -3.32 0.96
CA SER A 74 20.15 -2.74 -0.12
C SER A 74 19.31 -1.76 -0.95
N ARG A 75 19.96 -0.75 -1.53
CA ARG A 75 19.34 0.21 -2.44
C ARG A 75 18.57 -0.46 -3.58
N SER A 76 19.11 -1.56 -4.13
CA SER A 76 18.43 -2.33 -5.18
C SER A 76 17.15 -3.01 -4.70
N ALA A 77 17.16 -3.57 -3.49
CA ALA A 77 15.97 -4.19 -2.89
C ALA A 77 14.86 -3.15 -2.65
N ILE A 78 15.22 -1.97 -2.09
CA ILE A 78 14.26 -0.87 -1.90
C ILE A 78 13.74 -0.36 -3.24
N THR A 79 14.63 -0.15 -4.23
CA THR A 79 14.22 0.33 -5.56
C THR A 79 13.25 -0.64 -6.22
N GLY A 80 13.49 -1.96 -6.13
CA GLY A 80 12.58 -2.98 -6.64
C GLY A 80 11.23 -2.98 -5.92
N ALA A 81 11.26 -2.88 -4.59
CA ALA A 81 10.04 -2.80 -3.78
C ALA A 81 9.21 -1.54 -4.11
N VAL A 82 9.86 -0.37 -4.24
CA VAL A 82 9.19 0.87 -4.63
C VAL A 82 8.54 0.74 -6.01
N LYS A 83 9.26 0.22 -7.03
CA LYS A 83 8.69 0.02 -8.37
C LYS A 83 7.44 -0.87 -8.34
N LEU A 84 7.47 -1.94 -7.55
CA LEU A 84 6.30 -2.80 -7.39
C LEU A 84 5.15 -2.04 -6.72
N LEU A 85 5.39 -1.33 -5.62
CA LEU A 85 4.36 -0.55 -4.95
C LEU A 85 3.79 0.57 -5.84
N GLU A 86 4.61 1.19 -6.69
CA GLU A 86 4.15 2.17 -7.69
C GLU A 86 3.24 1.53 -8.75
N SER A 87 3.59 0.33 -9.24
CA SER A 87 2.73 -0.39 -10.21
C SER A 87 1.37 -0.76 -9.62
N TYR A 88 1.31 -0.95 -8.31
CA TYR A 88 0.06 -1.16 -7.57
C TYR A 88 -0.56 0.15 -7.05
N ARG A 89 -0.01 1.32 -7.39
CA ARG A 89 -0.46 2.63 -6.89
C ARG A 89 -0.54 2.72 -5.36
N MET A 90 0.31 1.98 -4.66
CA MET A 90 0.40 1.99 -3.19
C MET A 90 1.45 2.98 -2.69
N ALA A 91 2.43 3.30 -3.50
CA ALA A 91 3.44 4.31 -3.23
C ALA A 91 3.64 5.20 -4.46
N ARG A 92 4.17 6.37 -4.24
CA ARG A 92 4.56 7.31 -5.31
C ARG A 92 5.92 7.93 -5.01
N ARG A 93 6.63 8.29 -6.07
CA ARG A 93 7.81 9.16 -5.97
C ARG A 93 7.41 10.59 -6.29
N THR A 94 7.94 11.50 -5.49
CA THR A 94 7.75 12.93 -5.69
C THR A 94 9.09 13.61 -5.65
N ARG A 95 9.34 14.46 -6.64
CA ARG A 95 10.53 15.31 -6.66
C ARG A 95 10.23 16.59 -5.91
N VAL A 96 11.02 16.85 -4.87
CA VAL A 96 10.91 18.10 -4.13
C VAL A 96 11.82 19.14 -4.80
N ALA A 97 11.29 20.34 -5.03
CA ALA A 97 12.04 21.44 -5.65
C ALA A 97 13.28 21.76 -4.80
N GLY A 98 14.46 21.76 -5.44
CA GLY A 98 15.75 21.98 -4.78
C GLY A 98 16.45 20.72 -4.26
N GLU A 99 15.78 19.56 -4.22
CA GLU A 99 16.40 18.29 -3.86
C GLU A 99 16.90 17.54 -5.10
N ARG A 100 18.03 16.82 -4.93
CA ARG A 100 18.59 15.99 -6.01
C ARG A 100 17.94 14.61 -6.09
N MET A 101 17.34 14.14 -5.02
CA MET A 101 16.75 12.80 -4.90
C MET A 101 15.24 12.87 -4.78
N ASP A 102 14.58 11.88 -5.38
CA ASP A 102 13.15 11.71 -5.25
C ASP A 102 12.81 11.15 -3.86
N ARG A 103 11.69 11.57 -3.30
CA ARG A 103 11.14 11.04 -2.06
C ARG A 103 9.99 10.08 -2.36
N VAL A 104 9.94 9.01 -1.60
CA VAL A 104 8.90 7.98 -1.65
C VAL A 104 7.92 8.22 -0.52
N SER A 105 6.65 8.18 -0.82
CA SER A 105 5.55 8.27 0.15
C SER A 105 4.44 7.30 -0.23
N LEU A 106 3.48 7.09 0.69
CA LEU A 106 2.22 6.46 0.31
C LEU A 106 1.51 7.26 -0.77
N ASP A 107 0.84 6.58 -1.69
CA ASP A 107 -0.03 7.25 -2.64
C ASP A 107 -1.39 7.52 -1.97
N PRO A 108 -1.83 8.78 -1.83
CA PRO A 108 -3.11 9.11 -1.20
C PRO A 108 -4.32 8.52 -1.90
N VAL A 109 -4.20 8.22 -3.20
CA VAL A 109 -5.27 7.60 -4.01
C VAL A 109 -5.34 6.10 -3.76
N SER A 110 -4.28 5.48 -3.27
CA SER A 110 -4.17 4.02 -3.09
C SER A 110 -4.92 3.47 -1.87
N GLN A 111 -5.62 4.30 -1.12
CA GLN A 111 -6.50 3.82 -0.05
C GLN A 111 -7.74 3.07 -0.60
N GLN A 112 -7.89 3.00 -1.93
CA GLN A 112 -8.85 2.12 -2.58
C GLN A 112 -8.14 0.79 -2.88
N PRO A 113 -8.59 -0.32 -2.29
CA PRO A 113 -8.09 -1.64 -2.67
C PRO A 113 -8.21 -1.81 -4.19
N GLN A 114 -7.15 -2.25 -4.86
CA GLN A 114 -7.15 -2.43 -6.31
C GLN A 114 -8.24 -3.40 -6.79
N ASN A 115 -8.67 -4.31 -5.89
CA ASN A 115 -9.78 -5.23 -6.12
C ASN A 115 -11.13 -4.52 -6.37
N PHE A 116 -11.23 -3.22 -6.10
CA PHE A 116 -12.41 -2.39 -6.39
C PHE A 116 -12.33 -1.66 -7.75
N ASN A 117 -11.31 -1.94 -8.56
CA ASN A 117 -11.25 -1.39 -9.91
C ASN A 117 -12.17 -2.16 -10.87
N SER A 118 -13.33 -1.61 -11.18
CA SER A 118 -14.32 -2.22 -12.08
C SER A 118 -13.78 -2.48 -13.49
N ALA A 119 -12.82 -1.68 -13.97
CA ALA A 119 -12.21 -1.86 -15.29
C ALA A 119 -11.49 -3.20 -15.42
N ILE A 120 -10.83 -3.69 -14.36
CA ILE A 120 -10.17 -5.00 -14.35
C ILE A 120 -11.20 -6.12 -14.58
N HIS A 121 -12.36 -6.01 -13.97
CA HIS A 121 -13.41 -7.02 -14.11
C HIS A 121 -14.04 -7.01 -15.49
N THR A 122 -14.20 -5.83 -16.09
CA THR A 122 -14.64 -5.70 -17.48
C THR A 122 -13.65 -6.36 -18.46
N GLU A 123 -12.36 -6.14 -18.25
CA GLU A 123 -11.28 -6.75 -19.03
C GLU A 123 -11.26 -8.28 -18.83
N HIS A 124 -11.41 -8.78 -17.60
CA HIS A 124 -11.52 -10.22 -17.33
C HIS A 124 -12.71 -10.85 -18.04
N ALA A 125 -13.90 -10.20 -18.00
CA ALA A 125 -15.06 -10.72 -18.70
C ALA A 125 -14.82 -10.83 -20.22
N ALA A 126 -14.17 -9.84 -20.83
CA ALA A 126 -13.80 -9.89 -22.23
C ALA A 126 -12.85 -11.05 -22.55
N LEU A 127 -11.79 -11.21 -21.74
CA LEU A 127 -10.81 -12.28 -21.89
C LEU A 127 -11.45 -13.68 -21.77
N PHE A 128 -12.32 -13.89 -20.79
CA PHE A 128 -13.01 -15.18 -20.62
C PHE A 128 -14.01 -15.47 -21.75
N ARG A 129 -14.65 -14.44 -22.33
CA ARG A 129 -15.49 -14.60 -23.53
C ARG A 129 -14.69 -15.03 -24.76
N GLU A 130 -13.46 -14.53 -24.93
CA GLU A 130 -12.55 -15.02 -25.98
C GLU A 130 -12.27 -16.51 -25.80
N GLY A 131 -12.02 -16.96 -24.57
CA GLY A 131 -11.86 -18.39 -24.27
C GLY A 131 -13.12 -19.20 -24.56
N LEU A 132 -14.31 -18.67 -24.26
CA LEU A 132 -15.59 -19.33 -24.58
C LEU A 132 -15.81 -19.50 -26.10
N ALA A 133 -15.38 -18.51 -26.90
CA ALA A 133 -15.47 -18.61 -28.35
C ALA A 133 -14.67 -19.81 -28.91
N LEU A 134 -13.54 -20.15 -28.27
CA LEU A 134 -12.74 -21.33 -28.63
C LEU A 134 -13.43 -22.65 -28.24
N LEU A 135 -14.40 -22.62 -27.37
CA LEU A 135 -15.16 -23.76 -26.85
C LEU A 135 -16.60 -23.79 -27.39
N ALA A 136 -16.90 -23.12 -28.52
CA ALA A 136 -18.27 -22.98 -29.04
C ALA A 136 -18.96 -24.33 -29.23
N ASP A 137 -18.23 -25.31 -29.73
CA ASP A 137 -18.76 -26.68 -30.02
C ASP A 137 -18.48 -27.66 -28.87
N ALA A 138 -17.95 -27.20 -27.76
CA ALA A 138 -17.64 -28.06 -26.61
C ALA A 138 -18.90 -28.34 -25.77
N PRO A 139 -18.96 -29.52 -25.10
CA PRO A 139 -20.08 -29.82 -24.21
C PRO A 139 -20.17 -28.83 -23.04
N PRO A 140 -21.38 -28.65 -22.48
CA PRO A 140 -21.64 -27.66 -21.41
C PRO A 140 -20.68 -27.77 -20.21
N GLU A 141 -20.32 -28.98 -19.81
CA GLU A 141 -19.45 -29.24 -18.67
C GLU A 141 -18.04 -28.67 -18.87
N ARG A 142 -17.58 -28.59 -20.11
CA ARG A 142 -16.29 -27.98 -20.46
C ARG A 142 -16.34 -26.48 -20.54
N ARG A 143 -17.51 -25.92 -20.85
CA ARG A 143 -17.74 -24.46 -20.94
C ARG A 143 -18.04 -23.83 -19.59
N ALA A 144 -18.73 -24.55 -18.71
CA ALA A 144 -19.26 -24.06 -17.45
C ALA A 144 -18.24 -23.27 -16.60
N PRO A 145 -16.98 -23.69 -16.42
CA PRO A 145 -16.02 -22.90 -15.62
C PRO A 145 -15.76 -21.50 -16.18
N LEU A 146 -15.68 -21.34 -17.51
CA LEU A 146 -15.50 -20.04 -18.14
C LEU A 146 -16.77 -19.20 -18.13
N GLU A 147 -17.95 -19.82 -18.30
CA GLU A 147 -19.24 -19.16 -18.19
C GLU A 147 -19.44 -18.57 -16.78
N GLU A 148 -19.07 -19.33 -15.75
CA GLU A 148 -19.11 -18.87 -14.35
C GLU A 148 -18.16 -17.70 -14.11
N MET A 149 -16.94 -17.75 -14.67
CA MET A 149 -15.96 -16.66 -14.56
C MET A 149 -16.43 -15.38 -15.27
N VAL A 150 -17.08 -15.50 -16.44
CA VAL A 150 -17.69 -14.34 -17.12
C VAL A 150 -18.76 -13.73 -16.24
N ALA A 151 -19.70 -14.56 -15.73
CA ALA A 151 -20.80 -14.08 -14.90
C ALA A 151 -20.30 -13.38 -13.61
N LEU A 152 -19.29 -13.95 -12.96
CA LEU A 152 -18.66 -13.32 -11.78
C LEU A 152 -17.99 -11.98 -12.13
N ALA A 153 -17.24 -11.93 -13.22
CA ALA A 153 -16.56 -10.71 -13.63
C ALA A 153 -17.55 -9.59 -14.00
N GLU A 154 -18.64 -9.92 -14.70
CA GLU A 154 -19.72 -8.98 -15.02
C GLU A 154 -20.40 -8.47 -13.74
N PHE A 155 -20.78 -9.38 -12.85
CA PHE A 155 -21.40 -9.03 -11.57
C PHE A 155 -20.52 -8.06 -10.77
N LEU A 156 -19.22 -8.32 -10.66
CA LEU A 156 -18.29 -7.43 -9.95
C LEU A 156 -18.14 -6.09 -10.67
N GLY A 157 -18.02 -6.10 -11.99
CA GLY A 157 -17.93 -4.88 -12.81
C GLY A 157 -19.12 -3.95 -12.61
N GLU A 158 -20.32 -4.49 -12.47
CA GLU A 158 -21.55 -3.73 -12.23
C GLU A 158 -21.71 -3.25 -10.78
N ARG A 159 -21.27 -4.03 -9.80
CA ARG A 159 -21.54 -3.75 -8.37
C ARG A 159 -20.47 -2.89 -7.72
N LEU A 160 -19.22 -3.03 -8.13
CA LEU A 160 -18.12 -2.30 -7.49
C LEU A 160 -18.20 -0.77 -7.58
N PRO A 161 -18.66 -0.14 -8.67
CA PRO A 161 -18.84 1.32 -8.69
C PRO A 161 -19.77 1.83 -7.60
N ALA A 162 -20.94 1.21 -7.45
CA ALA A 162 -21.91 1.59 -6.41
C ALA A 162 -21.35 1.41 -5.00
N LEU A 163 -20.63 0.31 -4.75
CA LEU A 163 -19.96 0.06 -3.46
C LEU A 163 -18.87 1.12 -3.16
N LEU A 164 -18.16 1.59 -4.18
CA LEU A 164 -17.18 2.67 -4.02
C LEU A 164 -17.85 4.00 -3.69
N ASP A 165 -18.98 4.30 -4.31
CA ASP A 165 -19.75 5.53 -4.02
C ASP A 165 -20.31 5.49 -2.59
N GLU A 166 -20.80 4.33 -2.14
CA GLU A 166 -21.22 4.11 -0.74
C GLU A 166 -20.04 4.33 0.22
N TRP A 167 -18.85 3.78 -0.10
CA TRP A 167 -17.65 4.01 0.69
C TRP A 167 -17.27 5.48 0.76
N HIS A 168 -17.30 6.20 -0.38
CA HIS A 168 -16.97 7.63 -0.40
C HIS A 168 -17.92 8.43 0.50
N THR A 169 -19.23 8.16 0.42
CA THR A 169 -20.24 8.79 1.27
C THR A 169 -19.96 8.50 2.75
N TYR A 170 -19.77 7.23 3.12
CA TYR A 170 -19.48 6.82 4.50
C TYR A 170 -18.18 7.44 5.03
N ARG A 171 -17.14 7.46 4.22
CA ARG A 171 -15.86 8.10 4.58
C ARG A 171 -16.03 9.58 4.87
N ASP A 172 -16.81 10.29 4.06
CA ASP A 172 -17.03 11.72 4.21
C ASP A 172 -17.88 12.03 5.45
N GLU A 173 -18.84 11.17 5.80
CA GLU A 173 -19.54 11.21 7.09
C GLU A 173 -18.62 11.00 8.29
N LEU A 174 -17.69 10.04 8.19
CA LEU A 174 -16.66 9.81 9.22
C LEU A 174 -15.75 11.03 9.41
N ARG A 175 -15.38 11.72 8.33
CA ARG A 175 -14.63 12.97 8.38
C ARG A 175 -15.43 14.10 9.00
N ALA A 176 -16.67 14.28 8.58
CA ALA A 176 -17.57 15.29 9.14
C ALA A 176 -17.81 15.11 10.65
N SER A 177 -17.85 13.87 11.12
CA SER A 177 -17.99 13.53 12.54
C SER A 177 -16.68 13.54 13.34
N GLY A 178 -15.52 13.85 12.71
CA GLY A 178 -14.21 13.85 13.35
C GLY A 178 -13.63 12.47 13.67
N LYS A 179 -14.26 11.40 13.19
CA LYS A 179 -13.76 10.02 13.36
C LYS A 179 -12.62 9.66 12.42
N LEU A 180 -12.51 10.36 11.29
CA LEU A 180 -11.38 10.30 10.39
C LEU A 180 -10.75 11.68 10.23
N PRO A 181 -9.42 11.78 10.22
CA PRO A 181 -8.75 13.04 9.92
C PRO A 181 -9.00 13.44 8.46
N THR A 182 -9.11 14.75 8.24
CA THR A 182 -9.06 15.28 6.87
C THR A 182 -7.62 15.19 6.37
N PRO A 183 -7.37 14.68 5.14
CA PRO A 183 -6.02 14.72 4.59
C PRO A 183 -5.50 16.16 4.65
N GLY A 184 -4.34 16.36 5.28
CA GLY A 184 -3.68 17.66 5.27
C GLY A 184 -3.39 18.07 3.82
N GLY A 185 -3.70 19.32 3.49
CA GLY A 185 -3.38 19.92 2.22
C GLY A 185 -1.88 20.07 2.03
#